data_995ad31e65e5c7a4ee75007ad448b951
#
_entry.id   995ad31e65e5c7a4ee75007ad448b951
#
_cell.length_a   1.000
_cell.length_b   1.000
_cell.length_c   1.000
_cell.angle_alpha   90.00
_cell.angle_beta   90.00
_cell.angle_gamma   90.00
#
_symmetry.space_group_name_H-M   'P 1'
#
loop_
_entity.id
_entity.type
_entity.pdbx_description
1 polymer ?
#
loop_
_entity_poly.entity_id
_entity_poly.type
_entity_poly.pdbx_seq_one_letter_code
_entity_poly.pdbx_strand_id
1 'polypeptide(L)'
;MRISQLDGRRVALWGWGREGRAAHHAVRSRLPSLPLTLFCSDAEAVEAAALGDAHLSIETQPTAERLSAFGIVIKSPGISPNTPTALSASSSGTRFIGGTGLWFGEHAGDDGVVAHTFCVTGTKGKSTTTSLLAHLLRAAGRRTVLAGNIGLPMLEVLDPQPAPDEWAIELSSYQTGDVADSGARPDVAIVLNLFPEHLDWHGSEARYIEDKLKLVTAAQPRIAVLNVADPRLAALELPRSEVRWFNHADGWHLREDDLYRGDVFVMDTRPLPLPGRHNRSNLCAVLTALEARGIDALPLAAHAQSFRPLPNRLQAMGTRDGITWVNDSISTTPHATVAALECFTGRRIALLVGGHDRGVDWSDFAAHMRHEAPATIITMGANGPRIHALLAPVAREAGFRLIGVETLPEAMAAAREALGDDGVVLLSPGAPSFGQYRDYVARGRHFAELAGFDPDAITAIPGLGSG
;
A
#
# COMPACT_ATOMS: atom_id res chain seq x y z
N MET A 1 8.12 -12.65 -18.74
CA MET A 1 9.57 -12.87 -19.08
C MET A 1 10.25 -13.49 -17.89
N ARG A 2 11.06 -14.54 -18.05
CA ARG A 2 11.87 -15.18 -16.99
C ARG A 2 13.27 -14.54 -16.91
N ILE A 3 13.92 -14.62 -15.76
CA ILE A 3 15.29 -14.11 -15.57
C ILE A 3 16.28 -14.79 -16.53
N SER A 4 16.12 -16.10 -16.77
CA SER A 4 16.94 -16.85 -17.73
C SER A 4 16.90 -16.27 -19.16
N GLN A 5 15.84 -15.59 -19.53
CA GLN A 5 15.69 -14.93 -20.85
C GLN A 5 16.46 -13.60 -20.97
N LEU A 6 17.08 -13.14 -19.89
CA LEU A 6 18.00 -11.99 -19.89
C LEU A 6 19.39 -12.38 -20.43
N ASP A 7 19.72 -13.67 -20.41
CA ASP A 7 21.01 -14.15 -20.90
C ASP A 7 21.25 -13.77 -22.36
N GLY A 8 22.46 -13.34 -22.66
CA GLY A 8 22.87 -12.84 -23.96
C GLY A 8 22.26 -11.48 -24.37
N ARG A 9 21.49 -10.81 -23.48
CA ARG A 9 20.89 -9.50 -23.74
C ARG A 9 21.69 -8.38 -23.06
N ARG A 10 21.61 -7.18 -23.61
CA ARG A 10 22.09 -5.95 -22.95
C ARG A 10 21.04 -5.51 -21.95
N VAL A 11 21.36 -5.66 -20.65
CA VAL A 11 20.43 -5.43 -19.54
C VAL A 11 20.94 -4.29 -18.66
N ALA A 12 20.04 -3.38 -18.27
CA ALA A 12 20.30 -2.38 -17.26
C ALA A 12 19.29 -2.47 -16.10
N LEU A 13 19.71 -1.96 -14.94
CA LEU A 13 18.86 -1.66 -13.79
C LEU A 13 18.66 -0.15 -13.73
N TRP A 14 17.47 0.32 -13.36
CA TRP A 14 17.20 1.74 -13.17
C TRP A 14 16.57 1.99 -11.80
N GLY A 15 17.36 2.63 -10.91
CA GLY A 15 17.05 2.86 -9.50
C GLY A 15 17.66 1.81 -8.57
N TRP A 16 18.19 2.26 -7.42
CA TRP A 16 18.89 1.43 -6.43
C TRP A 16 18.18 1.38 -5.06
N GLY A 17 16.89 1.65 -5.03
CA GLY A 17 16.06 1.40 -3.86
C GLY A 17 15.95 -0.10 -3.56
N ARG A 18 15.08 -0.48 -2.59
CA ARG A 18 14.92 -1.88 -2.17
C ARG A 18 14.59 -2.81 -3.35
N GLU A 19 13.69 -2.38 -4.26
CA GLU A 19 13.32 -3.15 -5.47
C GLU A 19 14.50 -3.33 -6.44
N GLY A 20 15.31 -2.29 -6.65
CA GLY A 20 16.50 -2.37 -7.51
C GLY A 20 17.54 -3.33 -6.96
N ARG A 21 17.81 -3.31 -5.65
CA ARG A 21 18.70 -4.25 -4.97
C ARG A 21 18.18 -5.69 -5.04
N ALA A 22 16.87 -5.89 -4.84
CA ALA A 22 16.23 -7.19 -5.00
C ALA A 22 16.38 -7.73 -6.43
N ALA A 23 16.18 -6.87 -7.44
CA ALA A 23 16.37 -7.23 -8.84
C ALA A 23 17.84 -7.61 -9.15
N HIS A 24 18.79 -6.82 -8.69
CA HIS A 24 20.21 -7.15 -8.82
C HIS A 24 20.53 -8.51 -8.20
N HIS A 25 20.11 -8.75 -6.97
CA HIS A 25 20.34 -10.02 -6.27
C HIS A 25 19.71 -11.21 -7.01
N ALA A 26 18.47 -11.08 -7.44
CA ALA A 26 17.75 -12.12 -8.18
C ALA A 26 18.44 -12.45 -9.53
N VAL A 27 18.88 -11.43 -10.26
CA VAL A 27 19.61 -11.63 -11.52
C VAL A 27 20.97 -12.31 -11.23
N ARG A 28 21.73 -11.86 -10.22
CA ARG A 28 23.01 -12.46 -9.87
C ARG A 28 22.90 -13.91 -9.41
N SER A 29 21.85 -14.27 -8.70
CA SER A 29 21.61 -15.65 -8.26
C SER A 29 21.36 -16.62 -9.43
N ARG A 30 20.80 -16.15 -10.55
CA ARG A 30 20.47 -16.97 -11.74
C ARG A 30 21.51 -16.83 -12.87
N LEU A 31 22.09 -15.64 -13.03
CA LEU A 31 23.01 -15.26 -14.09
C LEU A 31 24.20 -14.50 -13.49
N PRO A 32 25.12 -15.21 -12.80
CA PRO A 32 26.21 -14.59 -12.02
C PRO A 32 27.13 -13.66 -12.81
N SER A 33 27.38 -13.97 -14.08
CA SER A 33 28.30 -13.26 -14.95
C SER A 33 27.63 -12.34 -15.97
N LEU A 34 26.29 -12.17 -15.93
CA LEU A 34 25.59 -11.28 -16.86
C LEU A 34 26.08 -9.84 -16.68
N PRO A 35 26.63 -9.17 -17.72
CA PRO A 35 26.97 -7.76 -17.61
C PRO A 35 25.72 -6.91 -17.35
N LEU A 36 25.73 -6.13 -16.26
CA LEU A 36 24.67 -5.21 -15.89
C LEU A 36 25.19 -3.78 -15.86
N THR A 37 24.35 -2.84 -16.23
CA THR A 37 24.58 -1.41 -15.97
C THR A 37 23.50 -0.88 -15.04
N LEU A 38 23.90 -0.26 -13.95
CA LEU A 38 22.98 0.39 -13.01
C LEU A 38 22.92 1.88 -13.28
N PHE A 39 21.73 2.39 -13.54
CA PHE A 39 21.42 3.82 -13.53
C PHE A 39 20.84 4.21 -12.18
N CYS A 40 21.50 5.10 -11.45
CA CYS A 40 21.11 5.53 -10.12
C CYS A 40 21.56 6.96 -9.81
N SER A 41 21.22 7.50 -8.62
CA SER A 41 21.75 8.77 -8.14
C SER A 41 23.23 8.64 -7.68
N ASP A 42 23.95 9.77 -7.56
CA ASP A 42 25.33 9.78 -7.08
C ASP A 42 25.46 9.17 -5.67
N ALA A 43 24.49 9.41 -4.80
CA ALA A 43 24.49 8.83 -3.46
C ALA A 43 24.33 7.30 -3.49
N GLU A 44 23.43 6.79 -4.33
CA GLU A 44 23.21 5.34 -4.52
C GLU A 44 24.39 4.68 -5.22
N ALA A 45 25.11 5.40 -6.08
CA ALA A 45 26.30 4.89 -6.77
C ALA A 45 27.41 4.48 -5.80
N VAL A 46 27.62 5.26 -4.73
CA VAL A 46 28.59 4.95 -3.67
C VAL A 46 28.23 3.62 -2.98
N GLU A 47 26.94 3.43 -2.64
CA GLU A 47 26.44 2.20 -2.03
C GLU A 47 26.60 0.99 -2.97
N ALA A 48 26.23 1.15 -4.24
CA ALA A 48 26.32 0.09 -5.24
C ALA A 48 27.78 -0.32 -5.52
N ALA A 49 28.69 0.64 -5.59
CA ALA A 49 30.13 0.38 -5.80
C ALA A 49 30.75 -0.43 -4.64
N ALA A 50 30.25 -0.23 -3.42
CA ALA A 50 30.74 -0.98 -2.24
C ALA A 50 30.43 -2.49 -2.31
N LEU A 51 29.55 -2.95 -3.20
CA LEU A 51 29.31 -4.39 -3.42
C LEU A 51 30.49 -5.12 -4.05
N GLY A 52 31.38 -4.42 -4.78
CA GLY A 52 32.51 -5.03 -5.46
C GLY A 52 32.12 -6.01 -6.58
N ASP A 53 30.93 -5.86 -7.18
CA ASP A 53 30.46 -6.71 -8.28
C ASP A 53 31.22 -6.39 -9.58
N ALA A 54 32.10 -7.29 -10.01
CA ALA A 54 32.94 -7.11 -11.20
C ALA A 54 32.14 -7.03 -12.52
N HIS A 55 30.89 -7.45 -12.52
CA HIS A 55 29.99 -7.45 -13.69
C HIS A 55 28.93 -6.34 -13.61
N LEU A 56 29.07 -5.36 -12.70
CA LEU A 56 28.18 -4.21 -12.56
C LEU A 56 28.89 -2.92 -12.94
N SER A 57 28.46 -2.29 -14.01
CA SER A 57 28.86 -0.90 -14.34
C SER A 57 27.83 0.07 -13.74
N ILE A 58 28.29 1.23 -13.25
CA ILE A 58 27.44 2.22 -12.59
C ILE A 58 27.47 3.53 -13.39
N GLU A 59 26.28 4.07 -13.65
CA GLU A 59 26.07 5.34 -14.32
C GLU A 59 25.06 6.20 -13.54
N THR A 60 25.32 7.52 -13.42
CA THR A 60 24.46 8.42 -12.64
C THR A 60 23.61 9.34 -13.52
N GLN A 61 23.65 9.17 -14.84
CA GLN A 61 22.89 9.99 -15.79
C GLN A 61 22.03 9.12 -16.71
N PRO A 62 20.78 8.84 -16.37
CA PRO A 62 19.87 8.02 -17.17
C PRO A 62 19.26 8.83 -18.32
N THR A 63 20.07 9.19 -19.34
CA THR A 63 19.56 9.86 -20.54
C THR A 63 18.87 8.88 -21.48
N ALA A 64 17.99 9.36 -22.34
CA ALA A 64 17.30 8.54 -23.33
C ALA A 64 18.28 7.79 -24.23
N GLU A 65 19.34 8.45 -24.68
CA GLU A 65 20.39 7.87 -25.51
C GLU A 65 21.09 6.70 -24.81
N ARG A 66 21.48 6.87 -23.55
CA ARG A 66 22.15 5.82 -22.77
C ARG A 66 21.23 4.64 -22.51
N LEU A 67 19.98 4.88 -22.12
CA LEU A 67 18.98 3.82 -21.91
C LEU A 67 18.67 3.06 -23.21
N SER A 68 18.65 3.73 -24.37
CA SER A 68 18.41 3.11 -25.68
C SER A 68 19.50 2.11 -26.08
N ALA A 69 20.66 2.14 -25.42
CA ALA A 69 21.71 1.17 -25.62
C ALA A 69 21.35 -0.23 -25.10
N PHE A 70 20.30 -0.36 -24.30
CA PHE A 70 19.89 -1.62 -23.66
C PHE A 70 18.59 -2.15 -24.26
N GLY A 71 18.54 -3.46 -24.52
CA GLY A 71 17.32 -4.11 -24.97
C GLY A 71 16.29 -4.26 -23.85
N ILE A 72 16.77 -4.35 -22.60
CA ILE A 72 15.93 -4.49 -21.40
C ILE A 72 16.45 -3.56 -20.30
N VAL A 73 15.54 -2.83 -19.68
CA VAL A 73 15.79 -2.03 -18.47
C VAL A 73 14.83 -2.49 -17.37
N ILE A 74 15.39 -3.04 -16.29
CA ILE A 74 14.63 -3.40 -15.07
C ILE A 74 14.55 -2.16 -14.22
N LYS A 75 13.37 -1.55 -14.12
CA LYS A 75 13.16 -0.30 -13.40
C LYS A 75 12.52 -0.50 -12.03
N SER A 76 12.88 0.36 -11.07
CA SER A 76 12.14 0.47 -9.81
C SER A 76 10.72 1.01 -10.04
N PRO A 77 9.70 0.58 -9.28
CA PRO A 77 8.30 1.00 -9.47
C PRO A 77 8.09 2.52 -9.42
N GLY A 78 8.82 3.25 -8.57
CA GLY A 78 8.76 4.70 -8.47
C GLY A 78 9.19 5.46 -9.73
N ILE A 79 9.89 4.80 -10.66
CA ILE A 79 10.32 5.40 -11.92
C ILE A 79 9.21 5.20 -12.95
N SER A 80 8.59 6.31 -13.38
CA SER A 80 7.50 6.27 -14.36
C SER A 80 8.02 5.91 -15.76
N PRO A 81 7.42 4.93 -16.44
CA PRO A 81 7.73 4.64 -17.84
C PRO A 81 7.17 5.72 -18.80
N ASN A 82 6.42 6.68 -18.28
CA ASN A 82 5.81 7.76 -19.04
C ASN A 82 6.66 9.05 -19.05
N THR A 83 7.85 9.03 -18.44
CA THR A 83 8.79 10.18 -18.54
C THR A 83 9.27 10.36 -19.98
N PRO A 84 9.58 11.57 -20.42
CA PRO A 84 10.13 11.80 -21.76
C PRO A 84 11.36 10.93 -22.08
N THR A 85 12.23 10.73 -21.08
CA THR A 85 13.42 9.88 -21.17
C THR A 85 13.06 8.42 -21.44
N ALA A 86 12.11 7.84 -20.67
CA ALA A 86 11.69 6.47 -20.83
C ALA A 86 10.93 6.24 -22.16
N LEU A 87 10.04 7.17 -22.53
CA LEU A 87 9.29 7.11 -23.79
C LEU A 87 10.22 7.16 -25.01
N SER A 88 11.23 8.04 -24.99
CA SER A 88 12.21 8.14 -26.07
C SER A 88 13.05 6.87 -26.20
N ALA A 89 13.52 6.29 -25.09
CA ALA A 89 14.25 5.02 -25.11
C ALA A 89 13.36 3.86 -25.56
N SER A 90 12.10 3.84 -25.15
CA SER A 90 11.13 2.80 -25.56
C SER A 90 10.84 2.86 -27.06
N SER A 91 10.73 4.09 -27.64
CA SER A 91 10.55 4.24 -29.10
C SER A 91 11.77 3.78 -29.91
N SER A 92 12.93 3.68 -29.27
CA SER A 92 14.18 3.15 -29.84
C SER A 92 14.32 1.61 -29.64
N GLY A 93 13.32 0.95 -29.04
CA GLY A 93 13.29 -0.50 -28.86
C GLY A 93 13.67 -1.00 -27.47
N THR A 94 13.95 -0.13 -26.51
CA THR A 94 14.20 -0.50 -25.11
C THR A 94 12.89 -0.97 -24.46
N ARG A 95 12.90 -2.17 -23.88
CA ARG A 95 11.78 -2.68 -23.08
C ARG A 95 12.01 -2.41 -21.60
N PHE A 96 11.10 -1.70 -20.98
CA PHE A 96 11.08 -1.48 -19.52
C PHE A 96 10.26 -2.57 -18.86
N ILE A 97 10.80 -3.17 -17.79
CA ILE A 97 10.12 -4.20 -16.99
C ILE A 97 10.33 -3.91 -15.51
N GLY A 98 9.41 -4.35 -14.66
CA GLY A 98 9.58 -4.29 -13.21
C GLY A 98 9.97 -5.62 -12.60
N GLY A 99 10.51 -5.60 -11.38
CA GLY A 99 10.82 -6.81 -10.62
C GLY A 99 9.58 -7.69 -10.39
N THR A 100 8.42 -7.08 -10.20
CA THR A 100 7.13 -7.78 -10.10
C THR A 100 6.86 -8.62 -11.36
N GLY A 101 7.06 -8.05 -12.55
CA GLY A 101 6.85 -8.76 -13.81
C GLY A 101 7.82 -9.93 -14.01
N LEU A 102 9.07 -9.80 -13.57
CA LEU A 102 10.03 -10.91 -13.57
C LEU A 102 9.59 -12.04 -12.64
N TRP A 103 9.15 -11.74 -11.45
CA TRP A 103 8.66 -12.73 -10.49
C TRP A 103 7.46 -13.51 -11.08
N PHE A 104 6.47 -12.80 -11.64
CA PHE A 104 5.33 -13.44 -12.30
C PHE A 104 5.76 -14.31 -13.49
N GLY A 105 6.73 -13.86 -14.27
CA GLY A 105 7.29 -14.64 -15.37
C GLY A 105 7.98 -15.93 -14.92
N GLU A 106 8.71 -15.92 -13.79
CA GLU A 106 9.35 -17.09 -13.21
C GLU A 106 8.34 -18.15 -12.74
N HIS A 107 7.22 -17.71 -12.13
CA HIS A 107 6.23 -18.58 -11.50
C HIS A 107 5.06 -18.98 -12.43
N ALA A 108 5.02 -18.47 -13.66
CA ALA A 108 3.96 -18.83 -14.62
C ALA A 108 4.05 -20.29 -15.01
N GLY A 109 2.95 -21.01 -14.86
CA GLY A 109 2.77 -22.35 -15.38
C GLY A 109 2.65 -22.40 -16.92
N ASP A 110 2.49 -23.58 -17.47
CA ASP A 110 2.39 -23.76 -18.94
C ASP A 110 1.13 -23.11 -19.53
N ASP A 111 0.07 -22.95 -18.75
CA ASP A 111 -1.15 -22.22 -19.09
C ASP A 111 -1.05 -20.69 -18.87
N GLY A 112 0.12 -20.21 -18.44
CA GLY A 112 0.38 -18.83 -18.10
C GLY A 112 -0.16 -18.40 -16.73
N VAL A 113 -0.85 -19.27 -15.99
CA VAL A 113 -1.37 -18.93 -14.66
C VAL A 113 -0.28 -19.07 -13.62
N VAL A 114 -0.17 -18.06 -12.73
CA VAL A 114 0.62 -18.16 -11.51
C VAL A 114 -0.31 -18.66 -10.41
N ALA A 115 -0.29 -19.97 -10.22
CA ALA A 115 -1.17 -20.65 -9.28
C ALA A 115 -0.99 -20.15 -7.84
N HIS A 116 -2.05 -20.29 -7.03
CA HIS A 116 -2.03 -19.96 -5.61
C HIS A 116 -1.74 -18.49 -5.28
N THR A 117 -1.96 -17.57 -6.23
CA THR A 117 -1.75 -16.12 -6.00
C THR A 117 -3.07 -15.39 -5.79
N PHE A 118 -3.08 -14.54 -4.76
CA PHE A 118 -4.11 -13.54 -4.52
C PHE A 118 -3.48 -12.16 -4.64
N CYS A 119 -3.78 -11.46 -5.73
CA CYS A 119 -3.25 -10.13 -6.02
C CYS A 119 -4.26 -9.06 -5.63
N VAL A 120 -3.91 -8.18 -4.73
CA VAL A 120 -4.80 -7.12 -4.23
C VAL A 120 -4.36 -5.76 -4.76
N THR A 121 -5.27 -5.06 -5.42
CA THR A 121 -5.10 -3.65 -5.81
C THR A 121 -6.34 -2.83 -5.46
N GLY A 122 -6.23 -1.54 -5.61
CA GLY A 122 -7.26 -0.53 -5.30
C GLY A 122 -6.59 0.79 -4.98
N THR A 123 -7.31 1.86 -4.88
CA THR A 123 -6.74 3.13 -4.43
C THR A 123 -6.49 3.09 -2.92
N LYS A 124 -7.48 2.74 -2.14
CA LYS A 124 -7.42 2.65 -0.67
C LYS A 124 -7.67 1.22 -0.19
N GLY A 125 -7.14 0.88 1.00
CA GLY A 125 -7.40 -0.40 1.65
C GLY A 125 -6.53 -1.59 1.23
N LYS A 126 -5.67 -1.47 0.22
CA LYS A 126 -4.83 -2.55 -0.29
C LYS A 126 -4.08 -3.32 0.80
N SER A 127 -3.25 -2.61 1.57
CA SER A 127 -2.39 -3.25 2.56
C SER A 127 -3.17 -3.93 3.68
N THR A 128 -4.23 -3.28 4.17
CA THR A 128 -5.14 -3.87 5.16
C THR A 128 -5.80 -5.14 4.61
N THR A 129 -6.29 -5.10 3.37
CA THR A 129 -6.95 -6.25 2.73
C THR A 129 -5.97 -7.39 2.49
N THR A 130 -4.76 -7.09 1.98
CA THR A 130 -3.75 -8.12 1.71
C THR A 130 -3.26 -8.79 3.00
N SER A 131 -3.04 -8.01 4.07
CA SER A 131 -2.63 -8.58 5.36
C SER A 131 -3.77 -9.34 6.07
N LEU A 132 -5.02 -8.88 5.95
CA LEU A 132 -6.19 -9.60 6.44
C LEU A 132 -6.38 -10.93 5.69
N LEU A 133 -6.21 -10.93 4.37
CA LEU A 133 -6.23 -12.14 3.55
C LEU A 133 -5.16 -13.13 4.00
N ALA A 134 -3.92 -12.69 4.18
CA ALA A 134 -2.83 -13.54 4.66
C ALA A 134 -3.14 -14.09 6.07
N HIS A 135 -3.73 -13.27 6.95
CA HIS A 135 -4.16 -13.69 8.28
C HIS A 135 -5.21 -14.80 8.22
N LEU A 136 -6.26 -14.66 7.39
CA LEU A 136 -7.32 -15.66 7.26
C LEU A 136 -6.83 -16.93 6.54
N LEU A 137 -5.95 -16.83 5.56
CA LEU A 137 -5.31 -18.00 4.93
C LEU A 137 -4.50 -18.81 5.95
N ARG A 138 -3.74 -18.14 6.84
CA ARG A 138 -3.02 -18.83 7.94
C ARG A 138 -3.97 -19.44 8.95
N ALA A 139 -5.08 -18.76 9.28
CA ALA A 139 -6.13 -19.33 10.13
C ALA A 139 -6.77 -20.58 9.50
N ALA A 140 -6.79 -20.67 8.16
CA ALA A 140 -7.18 -21.87 7.41
C ALA A 140 -6.06 -22.93 7.33
N GLY A 141 -4.94 -22.76 8.06
CA GLY A 141 -3.82 -23.71 8.07
C GLY A 141 -2.92 -23.63 6.83
N ARG A 142 -2.98 -22.55 6.02
CA ARG A 142 -2.16 -22.39 4.83
C ARG A 142 -0.87 -21.63 5.14
N ARG A 143 0.28 -22.16 4.74
CA ARG A 143 1.54 -21.39 4.73
C ARG A 143 1.42 -20.30 3.69
N THR A 144 1.39 -19.05 4.13
CA THR A 144 1.09 -17.91 3.26
C THR A 144 2.23 -16.91 3.28
N VAL A 145 2.77 -16.59 2.12
CA VAL A 145 3.70 -15.47 1.94
C VAL A 145 2.92 -14.18 1.73
N LEU A 146 3.25 -13.16 2.51
CA LEU A 146 2.75 -11.80 2.36
C LEU A 146 3.87 -10.93 1.77
N ALA A 147 3.68 -10.39 0.56
CA ALA A 147 4.71 -9.65 -0.17
C ALA A 147 4.15 -8.58 -1.13
N GLY A 148 5.03 -7.93 -1.85
CA GLY A 148 4.73 -6.86 -2.81
C GLY A 148 4.85 -5.47 -2.22
N ASN A 149 4.02 -4.55 -2.66
CA ASN A 149 4.05 -3.14 -2.24
C ASN A 149 3.86 -2.91 -0.72
N ILE A 150 3.45 -3.91 0.02
CA ILE A 150 3.31 -3.87 1.48
C ILE A 150 4.65 -3.78 2.22
N GLY A 151 5.78 -3.88 1.53
CA GLY A 151 7.10 -3.66 2.10
C GLY A 151 8.11 -4.80 1.91
N LEU A 152 7.78 -5.84 1.14
CA LEU A 152 8.68 -6.92 0.76
C LEU A 152 8.62 -7.12 -0.76
N PRO A 153 9.64 -6.68 -1.51
CA PRO A 153 9.72 -6.87 -2.95
C PRO A 153 9.54 -8.32 -3.38
N MET A 154 8.85 -8.54 -4.48
CA MET A 154 8.57 -9.90 -4.96
C MET A 154 9.85 -10.70 -5.24
N LEU A 155 10.91 -10.07 -5.73
CA LEU A 155 12.18 -10.74 -6.02
C LEU A 155 13.00 -11.09 -4.76
N GLU A 156 12.69 -10.52 -3.58
CA GLU A 156 13.28 -11.00 -2.31
C GLU A 156 12.69 -12.34 -1.86
N VAL A 157 11.53 -12.72 -2.39
CA VAL A 157 10.83 -13.99 -2.11
C VAL A 157 10.68 -14.81 -3.40
N LEU A 158 11.74 -14.88 -4.20
CA LEU A 158 11.71 -15.60 -5.49
C LEU A 158 11.57 -17.12 -5.27
N ASP A 159 12.32 -17.69 -4.33
CA ASP A 159 12.33 -19.14 -4.05
C ASP A 159 12.30 -19.42 -2.53
N PRO A 160 11.19 -19.07 -1.85
CA PRO A 160 11.13 -19.28 -0.40
C PRO A 160 11.12 -20.77 -0.05
N GLN A 161 11.82 -21.12 1.02
CA GLN A 161 11.88 -22.49 1.54
C GLN A 161 11.38 -22.50 3.00
N PRO A 162 10.38 -23.32 3.33
CA PRO A 162 9.57 -24.17 2.44
C PRO A 162 8.70 -23.36 1.48
N ALA A 163 8.31 -23.96 0.34
CA ALA A 163 7.39 -23.33 -0.60
C ALA A 163 6.04 -23.01 0.08
N PRO A 164 5.46 -21.83 -0.17
CA PRO A 164 4.16 -21.47 0.39
C PRO A 164 3.03 -22.24 -0.28
N ASP A 165 1.93 -22.42 0.45
CA ASP A 165 0.69 -22.95 -0.11
C ASP A 165 -0.09 -21.83 -0.85
N GLU A 166 0.04 -20.57 -0.40
CA GLU A 166 -0.66 -19.43 -0.98
C GLU A 166 0.20 -18.14 -0.91
N TRP A 167 -0.04 -17.23 -1.84
CA TRP A 167 0.62 -15.93 -1.93
C TRP A 167 -0.42 -14.81 -1.78
N ALA A 168 -0.27 -13.95 -0.79
CA ALA A 168 -1.01 -12.71 -0.64
C ALA A 168 -0.12 -11.54 -1.13
N ILE A 169 -0.45 -10.98 -2.27
CA ILE A 169 0.40 -10.01 -2.97
C ILE A 169 -0.29 -8.66 -3.07
N GLU A 170 0.31 -7.62 -2.48
CA GLU A 170 -0.15 -6.25 -2.70
C GLU A 170 0.48 -5.66 -3.96
N LEU A 171 -0.36 -5.09 -4.83
CA LEU A 171 0.09 -4.42 -6.06
C LEU A 171 -0.35 -2.96 -6.10
N SER A 172 0.60 -2.05 -6.28
CA SER A 172 0.34 -0.64 -6.58
C SER A 172 -0.05 -0.46 -8.05
N SER A 173 -0.59 0.72 -8.42
CA SER A 173 -0.83 1.07 -9.83
C SER A 173 0.46 1.14 -10.66
N TYR A 174 1.63 1.21 -10.01
CA TYR A 174 2.94 1.19 -10.68
C TYR A 174 3.37 -0.23 -11.09
N GLN A 175 2.75 -1.27 -10.51
CA GLN A 175 3.14 -2.68 -10.66
C GLN A 175 2.11 -3.51 -11.43
N THR A 176 0.86 -3.06 -11.50
CA THR A 176 -0.21 -3.79 -12.21
C THR A 176 0.10 -3.98 -13.70
N GLY A 177 0.73 -2.97 -14.34
CA GLY A 177 1.23 -3.07 -15.70
C GLY A 177 2.34 -4.11 -15.86
N ASP A 178 3.27 -4.21 -14.90
CA ASP A 178 4.36 -5.18 -14.93
C ASP A 178 3.83 -6.63 -14.96
N VAL A 179 2.73 -6.91 -14.21
CA VAL A 179 2.07 -8.22 -14.24
C VAL A 179 1.52 -8.52 -15.63
N ALA A 180 0.79 -7.57 -16.23
CA ALA A 180 0.24 -7.72 -17.57
C ALA A 180 1.35 -7.92 -18.63
N ASP A 181 2.42 -7.13 -18.57
CA ASP A 181 3.54 -7.17 -19.53
C ASP A 181 4.40 -8.44 -19.37
N SER A 182 4.30 -9.14 -18.25
CA SER A 182 4.96 -10.44 -18.05
C SER A 182 4.35 -11.54 -18.92
N GLY A 183 3.11 -11.37 -19.35
CA GLY A 183 2.31 -12.40 -20.03
C GLY A 183 1.73 -13.45 -19.08
N ALA A 184 1.97 -13.32 -17.77
CA ALA A 184 1.43 -14.20 -16.76
C ALA A 184 0.06 -13.71 -16.26
N ARG A 185 -0.75 -14.65 -15.77
CA ARG A 185 -2.11 -14.42 -15.26
C ARG A 185 -2.15 -14.74 -13.77
N PRO A 186 -2.55 -13.82 -12.90
CA PRO A 186 -2.82 -14.16 -11.50
C PRO A 186 -3.91 -15.24 -11.38
N ASP A 187 -3.84 -16.05 -10.33
CA ASP A 187 -4.93 -16.99 -10.03
C ASP A 187 -6.18 -16.19 -9.58
N VAL A 188 -6.03 -15.33 -8.58
CA VAL A 188 -7.09 -14.41 -8.13
C VAL A 188 -6.57 -12.97 -8.15
N ALA A 189 -7.36 -12.05 -8.70
CA ALA A 189 -7.12 -10.62 -8.59
C ALA A 189 -8.31 -9.93 -7.91
N ILE A 190 -8.02 -9.09 -6.92
CA ILE A 190 -9.00 -8.35 -6.14
C ILE A 190 -8.84 -6.86 -6.43
N VAL A 191 -9.89 -6.19 -6.88
CA VAL A 191 -9.90 -4.73 -7.08
C VAL A 191 -10.91 -4.10 -6.13
N LEU A 192 -10.41 -3.30 -5.18
CA LEU A 192 -11.23 -2.80 -4.06
C LEU A 192 -12.07 -1.56 -4.43
N ASN A 193 -11.41 -0.58 -5.04
CA ASN A 193 -11.99 0.74 -5.34
C ASN A 193 -11.08 1.55 -6.28
N LEU A 194 -11.66 2.57 -6.92
CA LEU A 194 -10.98 3.46 -7.85
C LEU A 194 -11.27 4.92 -7.48
N PHE A 195 -10.27 5.64 -6.98
CA PHE A 195 -10.31 7.08 -6.73
C PHE A 195 -9.07 7.73 -7.35
N PRO A 196 -9.11 9.00 -7.79
CA PRO A 196 -7.94 9.68 -8.34
C PRO A 196 -6.77 9.76 -7.36
N GLU A 197 -5.59 9.32 -7.78
CA GLU A 197 -4.35 9.37 -6.99
C GLU A 197 -3.12 9.32 -7.91
N HIS A 198 -1.95 9.78 -7.47
CA HIS A 198 -0.66 9.68 -8.20
C HIS A 198 -0.68 10.24 -9.63
N LEU A 199 -1.35 11.38 -9.84
CA LEU A 199 -1.49 11.98 -11.17
C LEU A 199 -0.15 12.45 -11.76
N ASP A 200 0.81 12.80 -10.91
CA ASP A 200 2.19 13.14 -11.26
C ASP A 200 2.94 11.97 -11.95
N TRP A 201 2.69 10.74 -11.52
CA TRP A 201 3.31 9.55 -12.11
C TRP A 201 2.58 9.08 -13.37
N HIS A 202 1.24 9.08 -13.36
CA HIS A 202 0.40 8.57 -14.45
C HIS A 202 0.10 9.63 -15.52
N GLY A 203 0.19 10.92 -15.18
CA GLY A 203 -0.07 12.05 -16.05
C GLY A 203 -1.56 12.44 -16.17
N SER A 204 -2.49 11.54 -15.85
CA SER A 204 -3.95 11.82 -15.81
C SER A 204 -4.70 10.81 -14.97
N GLU A 205 -5.93 11.18 -14.54
CA GLU A 205 -6.85 10.27 -13.85
C GLU A 205 -7.23 9.06 -14.71
N ALA A 206 -7.54 9.30 -15.98
CA ALA A 206 -7.93 8.22 -16.90
C ALA A 206 -6.81 7.17 -17.02
N ARG A 207 -5.56 7.61 -17.14
CA ARG A 207 -4.41 6.72 -17.23
C ARG A 207 -4.12 6.01 -15.91
N TYR A 208 -4.30 6.68 -14.78
CA TYR A 208 -4.20 6.03 -13.47
C TYR A 208 -5.18 4.87 -13.33
N ILE A 209 -6.45 5.09 -13.73
CA ILE A 209 -7.50 4.06 -13.68
C ILE A 209 -7.15 2.92 -14.64
N GLU A 210 -6.78 3.25 -15.90
CA GLU A 210 -6.35 2.27 -16.88
C GLU A 210 -5.20 1.41 -16.37
N ASP A 211 -4.12 2.03 -15.87
CA ASP A 211 -2.96 1.33 -15.36
C ASP A 211 -3.34 0.40 -14.20
N LYS A 212 -4.17 0.86 -13.26
CA LYS A 212 -4.63 0.04 -12.14
C LYS A 212 -5.47 -1.16 -12.61
N LEU A 213 -6.34 -0.95 -13.59
CA LEU A 213 -7.21 -1.99 -14.13
C LEU A 213 -6.45 -3.01 -15.00
N LYS A 214 -5.21 -2.73 -15.47
CA LYS A 214 -4.41 -3.71 -16.22
C LYS A 214 -4.27 -5.05 -15.51
N LEU A 215 -4.36 -5.08 -14.17
CA LEU A 215 -4.35 -6.31 -13.40
C LEU A 215 -5.51 -7.26 -13.79
N VAL A 216 -6.65 -6.72 -14.18
CA VAL A 216 -7.84 -7.53 -14.56
C VAL A 216 -8.14 -7.47 -16.06
N THR A 217 -7.91 -6.34 -16.72
CA THR A 217 -8.24 -6.17 -18.16
C THR A 217 -7.17 -6.76 -19.07
N ALA A 218 -5.88 -6.58 -18.74
CA ALA A 218 -4.75 -7.01 -19.56
C ALA A 218 -4.09 -8.30 -19.03
N ALA A 219 -3.85 -8.43 -17.73
CA ALA A 219 -3.31 -9.65 -17.13
C ALA A 219 -4.35 -10.78 -17.07
N GLN A 220 -5.65 -10.47 -17.11
CA GLN A 220 -6.75 -11.44 -17.26
C GLN A 220 -6.64 -12.61 -16.26
N PRO A 221 -6.76 -12.34 -14.94
CA PRO A 221 -6.66 -13.37 -13.92
C PRO A 221 -7.67 -14.49 -14.15
N ARG A 222 -7.44 -15.67 -13.59
CA ARG A 222 -8.42 -16.75 -13.67
C ARG A 222 -9.72 -16.34 -12.98
N ILE A 223 -9.62 -15.69 -11.80
CA ILE A 223 -10.76 -15.17 -11.04
C ILE A 223 -10.53 -13.67 -10.76
N ALA A 224 -11.54 -12.84 -11.07
CA ALA A 224 -11.57 -11.42 -10.75
C ALA A 224 -12.61 -11.16 -9.65
N VAL A 225 -12.15 -10.67 -8.49
CA VAL A 225 -13.02 -10.29 -7.37
C VAL A 225 -13.17 -8.76 -7.37
N LEU A 226 -14.38 -8.29 -7.64
CA LEU A 226 -14.66 -6.89 -7.91
C LEU A 226 -15.73 -6.33 -6.97
N ASN A 227 -15.62 -5.04 -6.65
CA ASN A 227 -16.60 -4.31 -5.85
C ASN A 227 -17.79 -3.87 -6.71
N VAL A 228 -18.96 -4.47 -6.52
CA VAL A 228 -20.17 -4.04 -7.26
C VAL A 228 -20.64 -2.64 -6.90
N ALA A 229 -20.28 -2.13 -5.71
CA ALA A 229 -20.63 -0.79 -5.28
C ALA A 229 -19.80 0.32 -5.96
N ASP A 230 -18.72 -0.03 -6.67
CA ASP A 230 -17.96 0.91 -7.51
C ASP A 230 -18.49 0.83 -8.95
N PRO A 231 -19.15 1.89 -9.49
CA PRO A 231 -19.77 1.85 -10.82
C PRO A 231 -18.76 1.57 -11.96
N ARG A 232 -17.49 1.97 -11.79
CA ARG A 232 -16.45 1.73 -12.78
C ARG A 232 -16.05 0.25 -12.84
N LEU A 233 -16.06 -0.43 -11.67
CA LEU A 233 -15.79 -1.85 -11.59
C LEU A 233 -17.00 -2.67 -12.05
N ALA A 234 -18.21 -2.26 -11.68
CA ALA A 234 -19.45 -2.91 -12.08
C ALA A 234 -19.70 -2.90 -13.60
N ALA A 235 -19.11 -1.93 -14.32
CA ALA A 235 -19.21 -1.81 -15.77
C ALA A 235 -18.15 -2.62 -16.54
N LEU A 236 -17.21 -3.31 -15.86
CA LEU A 236 -16.17 -4.06 -16.54
C LEU A 236 -16.67 -5.37 -17.15
N GLU A 237 -16.30 -5.58 -18.39
CA GLU A 237 -16.47 -6.86 -19.08
C GLU A 237 -15.13 -7.62 -19.12
N LEU A 238 -15.05 -8.78 -18.48
CA LEU A 238 -13.84 -9.59 -18.37
C LEU A 238 -14.09 -11.01 -18.90
N PRO A 239 -14.20 -11.18 -20.23
CA PRO A 239 -14.68 -12.45 -20.84
C PRO A 239 -13.75 -13.64 -20.60
N ARG A 240 -12.49 -13.43 -20.18
CA ARG A 240 -11.51 -14.49 -19.90
C ARG A 240 -11.28 -14.74 -18.41
N SER A 241 -12.05 -14.08 -17.54
CA SER A 241 -11.98 -14.22 -16.10
C SER A 241 -13.32 -14.61 -15.52
N GLU A 242 -13.32 -15.47 -14.54
CA GLU A 242 -14.50 -15.72 -13.72
C GLU A 242 -14.69 -14.53 -12.77
N VAL A 243 -15.77 -13.75 -12.95
CA VAL A 243 -16.03 -12.57 -12.10
C VAL A 243 -16.80 -12.97 -10.87
N ARG A 244 -16.33 -12.55 -9.71
CA ARG A 244 -16.99 -12.66 -8.40
C ARG A 244 -17.18 -11.29 -7.78
N TRP A 245 -18.38 -11.02 -7.30
CA TRP A 245 -18.75 -9.73 -6.74
C TRP A 245 -18.76 -9.76 -5.22
N PHE A 246 -18.10 -8.80 -4.57
CA PHE A 246 -18.34 -8.49 -3.18
C PHE A 246 -19.19 -7.21 -3.04
N ASN A 247 -19.78 -6.99 -1.86
CA ASN A 247 -20.82 -6.00 -1.63
C ASN A 247 -22.11 -6.24 -2.46
N HIS A 248 -22.28 -7.45 -2.98
CA HIS A 248 -23.49 -7.88 -3.67
C HIS A 248 -24.41 -8.65 -2.72
N ALA A 249 -25.72 -8.43 -2.83
CA ALA A 249 -26.72 -8.99 -1.90
C ALA A 249 -26.71 -10.53 -1.81
N ASP A 250 -26.36 -11.22 -2.91
CA ASP A 250 -26.29 -12.69 -2.93
C ASP A 250 -24.96 -13.26 -2.40
N GLY A 251 -23.94 -12.41 -2.20
CA GLY A 251 -22.61 -12.77 -1.73
C GLY A 251 -22.30 -12.18 -0.36
N TRP A 252 -21.00 -11.92 -0.15
CA TRP A 252 -20.51 -11.25 1.07
C TRP A 252 -20.75 -9.75 0.98
N HIS A 253 -21.50 -9.20 1.93
CA HIS A 253 -21.81 -7.78 1.99
C HIS A 253 -22.10 -7.31 3.42
N LEU A 254 -22.15 -5.98 3.62
CA LEU A 254 -22.55 -5.35 4.87
C LEU A 254 -23.96 -4.77 4.76
N ARG A 255 -24.84 -5.11 5.70
CA ARG A 255 -26.06 -4.36 6.00
C ARG A 255 -25.79 -3.53 7.25
N GLU A 256 -25.70 -2.22 7.11
CA GLU A 256 -25.16 -1.33 8.14
C GLU A 256 -23.75 -1.78 8.60
N ASP A 257 -23.60 -2.27 9.83
CA ASP A 257 -22.35 -2.78 10.40
C ASP A 257 -22.33 -4.31 10.52
N ASP A 258 -23.37 -4.99 10.07
CA ASP A 258 -23.49 -6.43 10.15
C ASP A 258 -23.03 -7.12 8.87
N LEU A 259 -22.21 -8.16 9.03
CA LEU A 259 -21.74 -8.99 7.92
C LEU A 259 -22.78 -10.05 7.56
N TYR A 260 -23.10 -10.13 6.28
CA TYR A 260 -24.01 -11.12 5.70
C TYR A 260 -23.32 -11.92 4.60
N ARG A 261 -23.76 -13.15 4.41
CA ARG A 261 -23.55 -13.94 3.21
C ARG A 261 -24.91 -14.31 2.62
N GLY A 262 -25.27 -13.67 1.51
CA GLY A 262 -26.67 -13.68 1.06
C GLY A 262 -27.60 -13.12 2.14
N ASP A 263 -28.64 -13.84 2.48
CA ASP A 263 -29.58 -13.43 3.55
C ASP A 263 -29.16 -13.93 4.95
N VAL A 264 -28.06 -14.65 5.07
CA VAL A 264 -27.61 -15.21 6.34
C VAL A 264 -26.75 -14.19 7.08
N PHE A 265 -27.20 -13.76 8.27
CA PHE A 265 -26.39 -12.99 9.20
C PHE A 265 -25.18 -13.83 9.68
N VAL A 266 -23.99 -13.25 9.66
CA VAL A 266 -22.76 -13.92 10.07
C VAL A 266 -22.24 -13.34 11.38
N MET A 267 -22.06 -12.02 11.47
CA MET A 267 -21.55 -11.38 12.68
C MET A 267 -21.69 -9.84 12.63
N ASP A 268 -21.68 -9.23 13.82
CA ASP A 268 -21.46 -7.78 13.97
C ASP A 268 -19.96 -7.46 13.71
N THR A 269 -19.69 -6.48 12.85
CA THR A 269 -18.32 -6.10 12.48
C THR A 269 -17.76 -4.94 13.31
N ARG A 270 -18.54 -4.27 14.13
CA ARG A 270 -18.10 -3.14 14.97
C ARG A 270 -16.94 -3.49 15.92
N PRO A 271 -16.90 -4.69 16.54
CA PRO A 271 -15.80 -5.09 17.40
C PRO A 271 -14.50 -5.46 16.67
N LEU A 272 -14.54 -5.56 15.31
CA LEU A 272 -13.36 -5.96 14.57
C LEU A 272 -12.26 -4.88 14.62
N PRO A 273 -10.98 -5.25 14.65
CA PRO A 273 -9.85 -4.32 14.57
C PRO A 273 -9.66 -3.76 13.14
N LEU A 274 -10.77 -3.39 12.51
CA LEU A 274 -10.88 -2.84 11.16
C LEU A 274 -11.61 -1.50 11.23
N PRO A 275 -10.93 -0.41 11.64
CA PRO A 275 -11.55 0.89 11.79
C PRO A 275 -12.11 1.40 10.46
N GLY A 276 -13.34 1.95 10.55
CA GLY A 276 -14.05 2.47 9.39
C GLY A 276 -14.79 1.41 8.56
N ARG A 277 -16.00 1.78 8.09
CA ARG A 277 -16.88 0.89 7.32
C ARG A 277 -16.21 0.36 6.06
N HIS A 278 -15.35 1.17 5.41
CA HIS A 278 -14.62 0.75 4.21
C HIS A 278 -13.65 -0.42 4.48
N ASN A 279 -12.96 -0.45 5.64
CA ASN A 279 -12.09 -1.58 5.99
C ASN A 279 -12.89 -2.83 6.33
N ARG A 280 -14.07 -2.68 6.98
CA ARG A 280 -14.99 -3.80 7.22
C ARG A 280 -15.60 -4.33 5.92
N SER A 281 -15.87 -3.46 4.95
CA SER A 281 -16.27 -3.86 3.60
C SER A 281 -15.15 -4.63 2.86
N ASN A 282 -13.88 -4.32 3.12
CA ASN A 282 -12.77 -5.07 2.54
C ASN A 282 -12.70 -6.53 3.06
N LEU A 283 -13.27 -6.83 4.25
CA LEU A 283 -13.46 -8.20 4.71
C LEU A 283 -14.36 -8.99 3.74
N CYS A 284 -15.42 -8.36 3.19
CA CYS A 284 -16.27 -9.01 2.18
C CYS A 284 -15.47 -9.41 0.94
N ALA A 285 -14.53 -8.57 0.49
CA ALA A 285 -13.66 -8.89 -0.64
C ALA A 285 -12.75 -10.11 -0.35
N VAL A 286 -12.18 -10.17 0.87
CA VAL A 286 -11.33 -11.29 1.29
C VAL A 286 -12.13 -12.59 1.33
N LEU A 287 -13.30 -12.58 1.99
CA LEU A 287 -14.16 -13.77 2.10
C LEU A 287 -14.65 -14.26 0.72
N THR A 288 -15.01 -13.33 -0.18
CA THR A 288 -15.36 -13.67 -1.56
C THR A 288 -14.18 -14.33 -2.29
N ALA A 289 -12.96 -13.82 -2.11
CA ALA A 289 -11.78 -14.38 -2.76
C ALA A 289 -11.44 -15.79 -2.24
N LEU A 290 -11.59 -16.02 -0.93
CA LEU A 290 -11.39 -17.34 -0.31
C LEU A 290 -12.39 -18.35 -0.85
N GLU A 291 -13.68 -18.03 -0.89
CA GLU A 291 -14.71 -18.91 -1.48
C GLU A 291 -14.48 -19.20 -2.96
N ALA A 292 -14.10 -18.18 -3.73
CA ALA A 292 -13.80 -18.33 -5.14
C ALA A 292 -12.65 -19.33 -5.39
N ARG A 293 -11.74 -19.48 -4.40
CA ARG A 293 -10.66 -20.49 -4.42
C ARG A 293 -11.07 -21.82 -3.78
N GLY A 294 -12.34 -22.00 -3.41
CA GLY A 294 -12.82 -23.25 -2.79
C GLY A 294 -12.42 -23.40 -1.30
N ILE A 295 -12.02 -22.30 -0.66
CA ILE A 295 -11.74 -22.28 0.79
C ILE A 295 -13.03 -21.89 1.52
N ASP A 296 -13.47 -22.69 2.50
CA ASP A 296 -14.66 -22.36 3.29
C ASP A 296 -14.42 -21.10 4.11
N ALA A 297 -15.03 -19.99 3.67
CA ALA A 297 -14.82 -18.69 4.27
C ALA A 297 -15.73 -18.41 5.47
N LEU A 298 -16.83 -19.17 5.62
CA LEU A 298 -17.80 -18.91 6.69
C LEU A 298 -17.19 -19.04 8.09
N PRO A 299 -16.51 -20.14 8.45
CA PRO A 299 -15.86 -20.25 9.75
C PRO A 299 -14.68 -19.27 9.89
N LEU A 300 -14.05 -18.85 8.79
CA LEU A 300 -12.92 -17.94 8.81
C LEU A 300 -13.30 -16.48 9.14
N ALA A 301 -14.55 -16.09 8.90
CA ALA A 301 -15.02 -14.73 9.21
C ALA A 301 -14.76 -14.35 10.68
N ALA A 302 -14.98 -15.27 11.62
CA ALA A 302 -14.74 -15.05 13.05
C ALA A 302 -13.26 -14.78 13.38
N HIS A 303 -12.32 -15.34 12.62
CA HIS A 303 -10.88 -15.11 12.82
C HIS A 303 -10.45 -13.67 12.50
N ALA A 304 -11.29 -12.86 11.81
CA ALA A 304 -11.03 -11.43 11.64
C ALA A 304 -10.95 -10.67 12.97
N GLN A 305 -11.53 -11.20 14.07
CA GLN A 305 -11.42 -10.61 15.40
C GLN A 305 -9.99 -10.63 15.96
N SER A 306 -9.20 -11.62 15.59
CA SER A 306 -7.79 -11.75 16.01
C SER A 306 -6.80 -11.07 15.06
N PHE A 307 -7.29 -10.40 14.02
CA PHE A 307 -6.45 -9.66 13.08
C PHE A 307 -5.71 -8.53 13.81
N ARG A 308 -4.43 -8.38 13.48
CA ARG A 308 -3.63 -7.24 13.97
C ARG A 308 -3.46 -6.23 12.86
N PRO A 309 -3.94 -4.99 13.05
CA PRO A 309 -3.76 -3.92 12.06
C PRO A 309 -2.29 -3.70 11.73
N LEU A 310 -2.05 -3.25 10.49
CA LEU A 310 -0.70 -2.94 10.05
C LEU A 310 -0.11 -1.76 10.81
N PRO A 311 1.20 -1.79 11.07
CA PRO A 311 1.89 -0.65 11.66
C PRO A 311 1.67 0.63 10.87
N ASN A 312 1.50 1.72 11.60
CA ASN A 312 1.39 3.08 11.04
C ASN A 312 0.21 3.33 10.07
N ARG A 313 -0.80 2.45 10.03
CA ARG A 313 -1.99 2.58 9.19
C ARG A 313 -3.25 2.43 10.04
N LEU A 314 -3.80 3.54 10.53
CA LEU A 314 -4.95 3.54 11.45
C LEU A 314 -4.80 2.48 12.56
N GLN A 315 -3.57 2.26 12.99
CA GLN A 315 -3.23 1.24 13.96
C GLN A 315 -3.68 1.67 15.36
N ALA A 316 -4.76 1.06 15.85
CA ALA A 316 -5.11 1.15 17.25
C ALA A 316 -4.07 0.40 18.08
N MET A 317 -3.17 1.12 18.73
CA MET A 317 -2.09 0.52 19.54
C MET A 317 -2.60 0.00 20.88
N GLY A 318 -3.71 0.56 21.36
CA GLY A 318 -4.35 0.18 22.63
C GLY A 318 -4.91 1.39 23.37
N THR A 319 -5.47 1.14 24.55
CA THR A 319 -5.99 2.18 25.46
C THR A 319 -5.10 2.24 26.70
N ARG A 320 -4.67 3.45 27.06
CA ARG A 320 -3.95 3.76 28.29
C ARG A 320 -4.52 5.02 28.92
N ASP A 321 -4.74 4.99 30.21
CA ASP A 321 -5.30 6.11 30.99
C ASP A 321 -6.61 6.65 30.38
N GLY A 322 -7.50 5.72 29.92
CA GLY A 322 -8.77 6.05 29.26
C GLY A 322 -8.65 6.52 27.79
N ILE A 323 -7.45 6.84 27.33
CA ILE A 323 -7.18 7.34 25.97
C ILE A 323 -6.84 6.18 25.04
N THR A 324 -7.53 6.09 23.91
CA THR A 324 -7.18 5.20 22.78
C THR A 324 -6.14 5.88 21.89
N TRP A 325 -5.03 5.20 21.64
CA TRP A 325 -3.91 5.71 20.84
C TRP A 325 -3.92 5.10 19.45
N VAL A 326 -4.00 5.93 18.40
CA VAL A 326 -4.09 5.50 17.02
C VAL A 326 -2.95 6.09 16.20
N ASN A 327 -2.14 5.19 15.62
CA ASN A 327 -0.99 5.53 14.79
C ASN A 327 -1.34 5.40 13.29
N ASP A 328 -1.44 6.54 12.62
CA ASP A 328 -1.61 6.64 11.16
C ASP A 328 -0.46 7.47 10.54
N SER A 329 0.76 7.24 11.05
CA SER A 329 1.95 8.01 10.67
C SER A 329 2.28 7.94 9.17
N ILE A 330 1.77 6.96 8.44
CA ILE A 330 1.94 6.84 6.98
C ILE A 330 1.13 7.87 6.19
N SER A 331 0.16 8.53 6.81
CA SER A 331 -0.68 9.56 6.19
C SER A 331 0.16 10.76 5.76
N THR A 332 0.23 11.03 4.45
CA THR A 332 1.07 12.09 3.85
C THR A 332 0.26 13.15 3.10
N THR A 333 -1.07 13.04 3.10
CA THR A 333 -1.97 13.99 2.43
C THR A 333 -3.14 14.38 3.34
N PRO A 334 -3.65 15.63 3.24
CA PRO A 334 -4.83 16.07 4.00
C PRO A 334 -6.05 15.18 3.82
N HIS A 335 -6.28 14.64 2.63
CA HIS A 335 -7.39 13.72 2.32
C HIS A 335 -7.29 12.41 3.11
N ALA A 336 -6.06 11.90 3.30
CA ALA A 336 -5.86 10.70 4.13
C ALA A 336 -6.21 10.98 5.60
N THR A 337 -5.89 12.18 6.09
CA THR A 337 -6.23 12.61 7.46
C THR A 337 -7.74 12.74 7.65
N VAL A 338 -8.49 13.28 6.67
CA VAL A 338 -9.96 13.30 6.69
C VAL A 338 -10.51 11.87 6.79
N ALA A 339 -10.07 10.99 5.91
CA ALA A 339 -10.52 9.59 5.92
C ALA A 339 -10.17 8.86 7.24
N ALA A 340 -9.08 9.24 7.89
CA ALA A 340 -8.72 8.72 9.21
C ALA A 340 -9.67 9.23 10.31
N LEU A 341 -10.05 10.50 10.26
CA LEU A 341 -11.02 11.09 11.21
C LEU A 341 -12.40 10.41 11.09
N GLU A 342 -12.88 10.18 9.88
CA GLU A 342 -14.18 9.53 9.63
C GLU A 342 -14.27 8.13 10.28
N CYS A 343 -13.14 7.44 10.47
CA CYS A 343 -13.11 6.15 11.14
C CYS A 343 -13.46 6.22 12.64
N PHE A 344 -13.44 7.40 13.25
CA PHE A 344 -13.67 7.63 14.67
C PHE A 344 -14.80 8.62 14.94
N THR A 345 -15.73 8.78 14.00
CA THR A 345 -16.91 9.64 14.14
C THR A 345 -17.66 9.34 15.43
N GLY A 346 -18.09 10.38 16.15
CA GLY A 346 -18.76 10.25 17.45
C GLY A 346 -17.85 10.06 18.65
N ARG A 347 -16.53 9.94 18.45
CA ARG A 347 -15.54 9.93 19.54
C ARG A 347 -14.94 11.32 19.78
N ARG A 348 -14.52 11.60 21.00
CA ARG A 348 -13.74 12.80 21.33
C ARG A 348 -12.30 12.61 20.83
N ILE A 349 -11.87 13.38 19.82
CA ILE A 349 -10.59 13.19 19.15
C ILE A 349 -9.67 14.38 19.38
N ALA A 350 -8.41 14.10 19.72
CA ALA A 350 -7.28 15.02 19.56
C ALA A 350 -6.46 14.57 18.33
N LEU A 351 -6.55 15.33 17.25
CA LEU A 351 -5.89 15.04 15.98
C LEU A 351 -4.54 15.75 15.89
N LEU A 352 -3.47 15.02 15.60
CA LEU A 352 -2.13 15.53 15.38
C LEU A 352 -1.85 15.61 13.87
N VAL A 353 -1.60 16.83 13.36
CA VAL A 353 -1.35 17.10 11.92
C VAL A 353 -0.06 17.88 11.71
N GLY A 354 0.57 17.68 10.56
CA GLY A 354 1.76 18.40 10.15
C GLY A 354 3.04 17.55 10.13
N GLY A 355 4.10 18.14 9.57
CA GLY A 355 5.39 17.53 9.33
C GLY A 355 6.19 18.34 8.32
N HIS A 356 6.81 17.67 7.33
CA HIS A 356 7.58 18.33 6.27
C HIS A 356 6.67 19.09 5.29
N ASP A 357 7.03 20.33 4.97
CA ASP A 357 6.24 21.14 4.05
C ASP A 357 6.61 20.86 2.58
N ARG A 358 5.65 20.34 1.82
CA ARG A 358 5.72 20.17 0.36
C ARG A 358 4.86 21.16 -0.41
N GLY A 359 4.34 22.19 0.24
CA GLY A 359 3.43 23.14 -0.38
C GLY A 359 2.03 22.57 -0.69
N VAL A 360 1.66 21.42 -0.13
CA VAL A 360 0.35 20.80 -0.35
C VAL A 360 -0.76 21.73 0.14
N ASP A 361 -1.83 21.86 -0.65
CA ASP A 361 -3.02 22.63 -0.27
C ASP A 361 -3.84 21.90 0.80
N TRP A 362 -4.22 22.63 1.85
CA TRP A 362 -5.04 22.18 2.97
C TRP A 362 -6.44 22.82 2.97
N SER A 363 -6.82 23.52 1.89
CA SER A 363 -8.08 24.27 1.82
C SER A 363 -9.29 23.35 1.93
N ASP A 364 -9.29 22.20 1.27
CA ASP A 364 -10.37 21.21 1.34
C ASP A 364 -10.48 20.60 2.75
N PHE A 365 -9.34 20.35 3.41
CA PHE A 365 -9.32 19.93 4.81
C PHE A 365 -9.96 20.99 5.72
N ALA A 366 -9.58 22.26 5.54
CA ALA A 366 -10.15 23.36 6.31
C ALA A 366 -11.67 23.53 6.05
N ALA A 367 -12.12 23.31 4.80
CA ALA A 367 -13.55 23.32 4.47
C ALA A 367 -14.30 22.18 5.16
N HIS A 368 -13.72 20.96 5.20
CA HIS A 368 -14.30 19.81 5.91
C HIS A 368 -14.41 20.08 7.43
N MET A 369 -13.40 20.70 8.03
CA MET A 369 -13.40 21.03 9.47
C MET A 369 -14.48 22.05 9.90
N ARG A 370 -15.12 22.77 8.98
CA ARG A 370 -16.29 23.61 9.30
C ARG A 370 -17.51 22.81 9.70
N HIS A 371 -17.61 21.60 9.24
CA HIS A 371 -18.81 20.76 9.39
C HIS A 371 -18.56 19.56 10.31
N GLU A 372 -17.37 18.96 10.24
CA GLU A 372 -17.01 17.72 10.95
C GLU A 372 -15.64 17.84 11.61
N ALA A 373 -15.51 18.78 12.53
CA ALA A 373 -14.26 18.98 13.26
C ALA A 373 -14.12 18.01 14.45
N PRO A 374 -12.89 17.53 14.76
CA PRO A 374 -12.61 16.86 16.02
C PRO A 374 -12.61 17.86 17.19
N ALA A 375 -12.63 17.36 18.42
CA ALA A 375 -12.62 18.22 19.59
C ALA A 375 -11.36 19.13 19.65
N THR A 376 -10.22 18.61 19.21
CA THR A 376 -8.96 19.35 19.20
C THR A 376 -8.13 19.00 17.97
N ILE A 377 -7.53 20.01 17.32
CA ILE A 377 -6.51 19.85 16.29
C ILE A 377 -5.19 20.44 16.82
N ILE A 378 -4.12 19.65 16.72
CA ILE A 378 -2.79 20.04 17.14
C ILE A 378 -1.89 20.04 15.90
N THR A 379 -1.39 21.23 15.53
CA THR A 379 -0.50 21.40 14.38
C THR A 379 0.94 21.35 14.80
N MET A 380 1.81 20.65 14.06
CA MET A 380 3.22 20.47 14.40
C MET A 380 4.13 20.42 13.17
N GLY A 381 5.44 20.50 13.39
CA GLY A 381 6.45 20.39 12.35
C GLY A 381 6.53 21.60 11.41
N ALA A 382 7.31 21.48 10.33
CA ALA A 382 7.66 22.61 9.47
C ALA A 382 6.45 23.28 8.80
N ASN A 383 5.42 22.53 8.40
CA ASN A 383 4.18 23.10 7.84
C ASN A 383 3.11 23.42 8.91
N GLY A 384 3.36 23.09 10.18
CA GLY A 384 2.45 23.34 11.30
C GLY A 384 1.95 24.79 11.38
N PRO A 385 2.83 25.81 11.35
CA PRO A 385 2.42 27.22 11.39
C PRO A 385 1.49 27.62 10.23
N ARG A 386 1.72 27.10 9.02
CA ARG A 386 0.89 27.38 7.85
C ARG A 386 -0.50 26.74 7.97
N ILE A 387 -0.55 25.48 8.43
CA ILE A 387 -1.82 24.78 8.68
C ILE A 387 -2.59 25.49 9.82
N HIS A 388 -1.90 25.88 10.88
CA HIS A 388 -2.48 26.61 12.01
C HIS A 388 -3.15 27.91 11.57
N ALA A 389 -2.42 28.73 10.79
CA ALA A 389 -2.93 29.98 10.27
C ALA A 389 -4.19 29.82 9.41
N LEU A 390 -4.22 28.76 8.57
CA LEU A 390 -5.37 28.42 7.74
C LEU A 390 -6.58 27.97 8.58
N LEU A 391 -6.36 27.20 9.65
CA LEU A 391 -7.41 26.66 10.50
C LEU A 391 -7.91 27.64 11.58
N ALA A 392 -7.15 28.67 11.94
CA ALA A 392 -7.50 29.58 13.02
C ALA A 392 -8.87 30.29 12.83
N PRO A 393 -9.26 30.79 11.65
CA PRO A 393 -10.62 31.31 11.43
C PRO A 393 -11.67 30.22 11.54
N VAL A 394 -11.40 29.03 11.00
CA VAL A 394 -12.31 27.87 11.01
C VAL A 394 -12.56 27.37 12.44
N ALA A 395 -11.50 27.31 13.26
CA ALA A 395 -11.62 26.88 14.65
C ALA A 395 -12.53 27.80 15.49
N ARG A 396 -12.47 29.11 15.22
CA ARG A 396 -13.37 30.09 15.87
C ARG A 396 -14.82 29.95 15.42
N GLU A 397 -15.03 29.63 14.16
CA GLU A 397 -16.36 29.44 13.55
C GLU A 397 -16.99 28.11 14.00
N ALA A 398 -16.24 27.01 13.91
CA ALA A 398 -16.74 25.66 14.20
C ALA A 398 -16.60 25.25 15.67
N GLY A 399 -15.87 26.03 16.50
CA GLY A 399 -15.80 25.84 17.95
C GLY A 399 -14.86 24.72 18.44
N PHE A 400 -13.90 24.27 17.63
CA PHE A 400 -12.90 23.29 18.08
C PHE A 400 -11.63 23.95 18.66
N ARG A 401 -10.94 23.24 19.53
CA ARG A 401 -9.67 23.72 20.11
C ARG A 401 -8.55 23.54 19.07
N LEU A 402 -7.78 24.60 18.78
CA LEU A 402 -6.63 24.60 17.89
C LEU A 402 -5.37 24.97 18.66
N ILE A 403 -4.35 24.10 18.61
CA ILE A 403 -3.08 24.26 19.33
C ILE A 403 -1.94 24.16 18.33
N GLY A 404 -0.97 25.08 18.37
CA GLY A 404 0.26 25.01 17.57
C GLY A 404 1.43 24.65 18.47
N VAL A 405 2.24 23.68 18.04
CA VAL A 405 3.48 23.23 18.71
C VAL A 405 4.57 22.95 17.67
N GLU A 406 5.80 22.74 18.11
CA GLU A 406 6.93 22.47 17.20
C GLU A 406 7.17 20.97 17.01
N THR A 407 7.03 20.19 18.08
CA THR A 407 7.49 18.79 18.13
C THR A 407 6.37 17.80 18.46
N LEU A 408 6.61 16.54 18.15
CA LEU A 408 5.69 15.45 18.50
C LEU A 408 5.53 15.27 20.03
N PRO A 409 6.59 15.34 20.87
CA PRO A 409 6.41 15.29 22.32
C PRO A 409 5.49 16.38 22.88
N GLU A 410 5.63 17.60 22.39
CA GLU A 410 4.73 18.71 22.77
C GLU A 410 3.29 18.45 22.31
N ALA A 411 3.11 17.95 21.09
CA ALA A 411 1.79 17.57 20.56
C ALA A 411 1.12 16.49 21.41
N MET A 412 1.88 15.50 21.87
CA MET A 412 1.41 14.43 22.74
C MET A 412 0.98 14.94 24.12
N ALA A 413 1.75 15.86 24.69
CA ALA A 413 1.40 16.50 25.97
C ALA A 413 0.11 17.31 25.84
N ALA A 414 -0.01 18.13 24.80
CA ALA A 414 -1.20 18.92 24.52
C ALA A 414 -2.45 18.04 24.25
N ALA A 415 -2.27 16.89 23.58
CA ALA A 415 -3.37 15.95 23.32
C ALA A 415 -3.89 15.32 24.62
N ARG A 416 -2.99 14.88 25.53
CA ARG A 416 -3.36 14.36 26.86
C ARG A 416 -4.12 15.39 27.67
N GLU A 417 -3.61 16.63 27.73
CA GLU A 417 -4.27 17.75 28.42
C GLU A 417 -5.67 18.02 27.85
N ALA A 418 -5.81 18.02 26.51
CA ALA A 418 -7.07 18.30 25.85
C ALA A 418 -8.14 17.23 26.08
N LEU A 419 -7.76 15.95 26.17
CA LEU A 419 -8.70 14.83 26.32
C LEU A 419 -8.97 14.46 27.79
N GLY A 420 -8.02 14.66 28.70
CA GLY A 420 -8.12 14.17 30.08
C GLY A 420 -8.01 12.65 30.12
N ASP A 421 -9.08 11.96 30.49
CA ASP A 421 -9.14 10.53 30.74
C ASP A 421 -10.06 9.76 29.76
N ASP A 422 -10.56 10.42 28.70
CA ASP A 422 -11.40 9.77 27.68
C ASP A 422 -11.21 10.38 26.29
N GLY A 423 -11.07 9.54 25.29
CA GLY A 423 -11.01 9.95 23.91
C GLY A 423 -10.03 9.15 23.03
N VAL A 424 -9.69 9.75 21.89
CA VAL A 424 -8.79 9.18 20.90
C VAL A 424 -7.69 10.19 20.58
N VAL A 425 -6.43 9.82 20.75
CA VAL A 425 -5.31 10.55 20.14
C VAL A 425 -5.00 9.91 18.80
N LEU A 426 -5.22 10.66 17.73
CA LEU A 426 -5.01 10.23 16.36
C LEU A 426 -3.79 10.95 15.76
N LEU A 427 -2.68 10.23 15.57
CA LEU A 427 -1.57 10.70 14.76
C LEU A 427 -1.90 10.42 13.29
N SER A 428 -2.44 11.38 12.55
CA SER A 428 -2.64 11.31 11.09
C SER A 428 -2.13 12.61 10.46
N PRO A 429 -0.79 12.69 10.23
CA PRO A 429 -0.11 13.97 10.00
C PRO A 429 -0.52 14.68 8.72
N GLY A 430 -0.99 13.96 7.69
CA GLY A 430 -1.29 14.54 6.38
C GLY A 430 -0.07 15.16 5.68
N ALA A 431 1.13 14.85 6.18
CA ALA A 431 2.40 15.38 5.74
C ALA A 431 3.54 14.37 5.92
N PRO A 432 4.57 14.38 5.07
CA PRO A 432 5.75 13.54 5.26
C PRO A 432 6.48 13.82 6.57
N SER A 433 7.29 12.85 7.00
CA SER A 433 8.03 12.92 8.27
C SER A 433 9.43 13.54 8.15
N PHE A 434 9.90 13.80 6.92
CA PHE A 434 11.26 14.28 6.66
C PHE A 434 11.60 15.55 7.44
N GLY A 435 12.88 15.74 7.72
CA GLY A 435 13.42 16.87 8.50
C GLY A 435 13.48 16.59 10.00
N GLN A 436 12.44 15.99 10.59
CA GLN A 436 12.44 15.58 12.00
C GLN A 436 12.69 14.06 12.16
N TYR A 437 12.29 13.26 11.20
CA TYR A 437 12.44 11.82 11.21
C TYR A 437 12.99 11.32 9.88
N ARG A 438 13.72 10.19 9.91
CA ARG A 438 14.21 9.52 8.72
C ARG A 438 13.06 9.10 7.79
N ASP A 439 11.99 8.60 8.36
CA ASP A 439 10.81 8.10 7.65
C ASP A 439 9.56 8.10 8.57
N TYR A 440 8.40 7.73 8.00
CA TYR A 440 7.15 7.64 8.76
C TYR A 440 7.17 6.52 9.82
N VAL A 441 7.99 5.49 9.65
CA VAL A 441 8.13 4.41 10.64
C VAL A 441 8.82 4.94 11.89
N ALA A 442 9.90 5.71 11.73
CA ALA A 442 10.60 6.35 12.85
C ALA A 442 9.67 7.31 13.61
N ARG A 443 8.82 8.09 12.91
CA ARG A 443 7.81 8.95 13.55
C ARG A 443 6.77 8.13 14.32
N GLY A 444 6.27 7.06 13.72
CA GLY A 444 5.29 6.18 14.35
C GLY A 444 5.84 5.42 15.58
N ARG A 445 7.11 5.00 15.53
CA ARG A 445 7.81 4.41 16.68
C ARG A 445 7.95 5.40 17.85
N HIS A 446 8.35 6.62 17.56
CA HIS A 446 8.46 7.67 18.59
C HIS A 446 7.09 8.02 19.18
N PHE A 447 6.02 8.07 18.35
CA PHE A 447 4.65 8.21 18.84
C PHE A 447 4.24 7.10 19.81
N ALA A 448 4.58 5.86 19.47
CA ALA A 448 4.29 4.69 20.30
C ALA A 448 5.04 4.74 21.64
N GLU A 449 6.33 5.07 21.61
CA GLU A 449 7.17 5.23 22.78
C GLU A 449 6.61 6.31 23.73
N LEU A 450 6.27 7.49 23.19
CA LEU A 450 5.67 8.59 23.95
C LEU A 450 4.29 8.22 24.52
N ALA A 451 3.54 7.35 23.85
CA ALA A 451 2.27 6.81 24.34
C ALA A 451 2.46 5.65 25.35
N GLY A 452 3.70 5.22 25.59
CA GLY A 452 4.05 4.17 26.55
C GLY A 452 3.87 2.74 25.99
N PHE A 453 3.82 2.56 24.68
CA PHE A 453 3.81 1.24 24.03
C PHE A 453 5.22 0.84 23.60
N ASP A 454 5.46 -0.47 23.52
CA ASP A 454 6.72 -1.00 22.96
C ASP A 454 6.79 -0.75 21.45
N PRO A 455 7.73 0.08 20.96
CA PRO A 455 7.83 0.38 19.53
C PRO A 455 8.13 -0.84 18.66
N ASP A 456 8.84 -1.84 19.18
CA ASP A 456 9.20 -3.04 18.40
C ASP A 456 7.98 -3.96 18.24
N ALA A 457 7.21 -4.14 19.30
CA ALA A 457 6.00 -4.96 19.28
C ALA A 457 4.94 -4.42 18.30
N ILE A 458 4.83 -3.09 18.14
CA ILE A 458 3.80 -2.47 17.30
C ILE A 458 4.27 -2.18 15.86
N THR A 459 5.56 -2.23 15.55
CA THR A 459 6.07 -1.97 14.19
C THR A 459 6.32 -3.22 13.37
N ALA A 460 6.24 -4.40 13.95
CA ALA A 460 6.33 -5.65 13.22
C ALA A 460 5.08 -5.85 12.35
N ILE A 461 5.26 -6.11 11.06
CA ILE A 461 4.17 -6.56 10.18
C ILE A 461 4.01 -8.07 10.39
N PRO A 462 2.89 -8.53 10.99
CA PRO A 462 2.71 -9.95 11.25
C PRO A 462 2.79 -10.77 9.96
N GLY A 463 3.75 -11.70 9.91
CA GLY A 463 3.89 -12.62 8.79
C GLY A 463 4.32 -12.00 7.47
N LEU A 464 5.03 -10.86 7.46
CA LEU A 464 5.70 -10.37 6.26
C LEU A 464 6.74 -11.40 5.82
N GLY A 465 6.67 -11.80 4.55
CA GLY A 465 7.43 -12.93 4.05
C GLY A 465 6.78 -14.27 4.42
N SER A 466 7.57 -15.30 4.57
CA SER A 466 7.15 -16.62 5.05
C SER A 466 7.12 -16.61 6.59
N GLY A 467 5.98 -16.39 7.17
CA GLY A 467 5.77 -16.53 8.62
C GLY A 467 5.09 -17.84 8.95
#